data_01a478b8753c3c56e66ace186fdf705c
#
_entry.id   01a478b8753c3c56e66ace186fdf705c
#
_cell.length_a   1.000
_cell.length_b   1.000
_cell.length_c   1.000
_cell.angle_alpha   90.00
_cell.angle_beta   90.00
_cell.angle_gamma   90.00
#
_symmetry.space_group_name_H-M   'P 1'
#
loop_
_entity.id
_entity.type
_entity.pdbx_description
1 polymer ?
#
loop_
_entity_poly.entity_id
_entity_poly.type
_entity_poly.pdbx_seq_one_letter_code
_entity_poly.pdbx_strand_id
1 'polypeptide(L)'
;MKRGATKEEIIRTTQDLITRNGIRAVRVDEIAQRLGISKRTLYEMFADKNDLISACLDDLARRQRQRIAANRRRRSGNPLQRTLRLANDYIDSLYTVDHSFLADIRRKVLFAEQYDEHREFWRKELSLNLEECRGGGCSCRRSTPPLWPSN
;
A
#
# COMPACT_ATOMS: atom_id res chain seq x y z
N MET A 1 -10.44 33.02 -10.50
CA MET A 1 -11.00 31.74 -11.03
C MET A 1 -10.53 30.64 -10.12
N LYS A 2 -11.42 29.93 -9.44
CA LYS A 2 -11.06 28.71 -8.71
C LYS A 2 -10.58 27.69 -9.74
N ARG A 3 -9.31 27.32 -9.67
CA ARG A 3 -8.72 26.25 -10.47
C ARG A 3 -9.51 24.98 -10.14
N GLY A 4 -10.13 24.33 -11.13
CA GLY A 4 -10.83 23.08 -10.90
C GLY A 4 -9.88 22.04 -10.29
N ALA A 5 -10.38 21.15 -9.42
CA ALA A 5 -9.55 20.10 -8.83
C ALA A 5 -8.99 19.19 -9.93
N THR A 6 -7.73 18.84 -9.81
CA THR A 6 -7.08 17.89 -10.72
C THR A 6 -7.49 16.45 -10.40
N LYS A 7 -7.30 15.53 -11.34
CA LYS A 7 -7.55 14.10 -11.13
C LYS A 7 -6.74 13.55 -9.96
N GLU A 8 -5.51 14.00 -9.80
CA GLU A 8 -4.60 13.63 -8.71
C GLU A 8 -5.10 14.14 -7.35
N GLU A 9 -5.62 15.36 -7.29
CA GLU A 9 -6.20 15.91 -6.06
C GLU A 9 -7.46 15.14 -5.64
N ILE A 10 -8.30 14.75 -6.59
CA ILE A 10 -9.48 13.92 -6.33
C ILE A 10 -9.05 12.55 -5.77
N ILE A 11 -8.10 11.89 -6.43
CA ILE A 11 -7.57 10.59 -5.98
C ILE A 11 -7.00 10.72 -4.56
N ARG A 12 -6.15 11.72 -4.29
CA ARG A 12 -5.52 11.91 -2.97
C ARG A 12 -6.55 12.17 -1.87
N THR A 13 -7.50 13.06 -2.10
CA THR A 13 -8.56 13.36 -1.13
C THR A 13 -9.43 12.12 -0.86
N THR A 14 -9.72 11.35 -1.92
CA THR A 14 -10.49 10.11 -1.79
C THR A 14 -9.70 9.06 -1.02
N GLN A 15 -8.40 8.91 -1.27
CA GLN A 15 -7.53 7.99 -0.54
C GLN A 15 -7.53 8.29 0.96
N ASP A 16 -7.37 9.55 1.35
CA ASP A 16 -7.40 9.96 2.76
C ASP A 16 -8.73 9.60 3.45
N LEU A 17 -9.84 9.71 2.73
CA LEU A 17 -11.16 9.36 3.24
C LEU A 17 -11.36 7.85 3.37
N ILE A 18 -11.06 7.09 2.31
CA ILE A 18 -11.30 5.63 2.30
C ILE A 18 -10.37 4.88 3.26
N THR A 19 -9.14 5.33 3.44
CA THR A 19 -8.19 4.70 4.37
C THR A 19 -8.57 4.90 5.82
N ARG A 20 -9.25 6.01 6.15
CA ARG A 20 -9.68 6.32 7.53
C ARG A 20 -11.07 5.79 7.86
N ASN A 21 -12.00 5.79 6.90
CA ASN A 21 -13.42 5.54 7.15
C ASN A 21 -13.94 4.27 6.46
N GLY A 22 -13.12 3.63 5.63
CA GLY A 22 -13.54 2.55 4.75
C GLY A 22 -14.22 3.06 3.47
N ILE A 23 -14.30 2.19 2.46
CA ILE A 23 -14.80 2.54 1.12
C ILE A 23 -16.30 2.82 1.14
N ARG A 24 -17.05 2.06 1.94
CA ARG A 24 -18.52 2.16 1.98
C ARG A 24 -19.00 3.45 2.63
N ALA A 25 -18.31 3.91 3.67
CA ALA A 25 -18.67 5.12 4.40
C ALA A 25 -18.47 6.39 3.58
N VAL A 26 -17.52 6.40 2.65
CA VAL A 26 -17.18 7.58 1.87
C VAL A 26 -18.22 7.85 0.78
N ARG A 27 -18.75 9.06 0.75
CA ARG A 27 -19.74 9.53 -0.23
C ARG A 27 -19.10 10.46 -1.25
N VAL A 28 -19.54 10.37 -2.50
CA VAL A 28 -19.08 11.25 -3.59
C VAL A 28 -19.35 12.73 -3.28
N ASP A 29 -20.46 13.00 -2.59
CA ASP A 29 -20.80 14.36 -2.12
C ASP A 29 -19.73 14.93 -1.20
N GLU A 30 -19.25 14.13 -0.28
CA GLU A 30 -18.22 14.54 0.68
C GLU A 30 -16.90 14.87 -0.04
N ILE A 31 -16.52 14.05 -1.03
CA ILE A 31 -15.32 14.30 -1.84
C ILE A 31 -15.45 15.61 -2.60
N ALA A 32 -16.58 15.81 -3.29
CA ALA A 32 -16.85 17.00 -4.07
C ALA A 32 -16.85 18.27 -3.19
N GLN A 33 -17.50 18.20 -2.01
CA GLN A 33 -17.54 19.30 -1.05
C GLN A 33 -16.15 19.66 -0.53
N ARG A 34 -15.31 18.67 -0.16
CA ARG A 34 -13.95 18.92 0.32
C ARG A 34 -13.07 19.61 -0.72
N LEU A 35 -13.28 19.27 -1.98
CA LEU A 35 -12.51 19.84 -3.10
C LEU A 35 -13.12 21.14 -3.65
N GLY A 36 -14.33 21.52 -3.21
CA GLY A 36 -15.04 22.69 -3.72
C GLY A 36 -15.43 22.56 -5.18
N ILE A 37 -15.69 21.34 -5.66
CA ILE A 37 -16.13 21.03 -7.02
C ILE A 37 -17.56 20.48 -7.02
N SER A 38 -18.20 20.46 -8.21
CA SER A 38 -19.50 19.82 -8.38
C SER A 38 -19.33 18.28 -8.51
N LYS A 39 -20.38 17.52 -8.14
CA LYS A 39 -20.45 16.09 -8.48
C LYS A 39 -20.27 15.84 -9.99
N ARG A 40 -20.82 16.72 -10.81
CA ARG A 40 -20.72 16.63 -12.27
C ARG A 40 -19.25 16.65 -12.68
N THR A 41 -18.44 17.58 -12.16
CA THR A 41 -17.02 17.68 -12.44
C THR A 41 -16.29 16.39 -12.05
N LEU A 42 -16.67 15.75 -10.93
CA LEU A 42 -16.10 14.48 -10.52
C LEU A 42 -16.44 13.36 -11.50
N TYR A 43 -17.71 13.28 -11.94
CA TYR A 43 -18.17 12.27 -12.90
C TYR A 43 -17.73 12.53 -14.35
N GLU A 44 -17.25 13.71 -14.67
CA GLU A 44 -16.54 13.98 -15.94
C GLU A 44 -15.15 13.32 -15.99
N MET A 45 -14.55 13.04 -14.82
CA MET A 45 -13.22 12.44 -14.70
C MET A 45 -13.24 10.94 -14.37
N PHE A 46 -14.30 10.46 -13.73
CA PHE A 46 -14.48 9.07 -13.31
C PHE A 46 -15.89 8.59 -13.64
N ALA A 47 -16.00 7.43 -14.25
CA ALA A 47 -17.30 6.90 -14.73
C ALA A 47 -18.29 6.70 -13.57
N ASP A 48 -17.82 6.21 -12.44
CA ASP A 48 -18.58 6.01 -11.22
C ASP A 48 -17.68 6.01 -9.97
N LYS A 49 -18.29 5.78 -8.79
CA LYS A 49 -17.52 5.65 -7.53
C LYS A 49 -16.53 4.48 -7.56
N ASN A 50 -16.86 3.37 -8.22
CA ASN A 50 -15.96 2.20 -8.27
C ASN A 50 -14.74 2.49 -9.11
N ASP A 51 -14.92 3.18 -10.24
CA ASP A 51 -13.80 3.64 -11.09
C ASP A 51 -12.86 4.57 -10.31
N LEU A 52 -13.42 5.53 -9.55
CA LEU A 52 -12.62 6.37 -8.65
C LEU A 52 -11.88 5.56 -7.58
N ILE A 53 -12.53 4.60 -6.93
CA ILE A 53 -11.89 3.76 -5.90
C ILE A 53 -10.80 2.88 -6.54
N SER A 54 -11.07 2.27 -7.69
CA SER A 54 -10.06 1.50 -8.44
C SER A 54 -8.82 2.34 -8.76
N ALA A 55 -9.01 3.56 -9.26
CA ALA A 55 -7.90 4.50 -9.49
C ALA A 55 -7.14 4.86 -8.20
N CYS A 56 -7.82 4.94 -7.06
CA CYS A 56 -7.19 5.17 -5.75
C CYS A 56 -6.32 3.98 -5.34
N LEU A 57 -6.80 2.75 -5.50
CA LEU A 57 -6.05 1.53 -5.18
C LEU A 57 -4.82 1.37 -6.08
N ASP A 58 -4.96 1.62 -7.36
CA ASP A 58 -3.85 1.60 -8.32
C ASP A 58 -2.77 2.63 -7.98
N ASP A 59 -3.17 3.85 -7.61
CA ASP A 59 -2.22 4.88 -7.22
C ASP A 59 -1.48 4.53 -5.91
N LEU A 60 -2.16 3.97 -4.91
CA LEU A 60 -1.54 3.47 -3.68
C LEU A 60 -0.52 2.37 -3.99
N ALA A 61 -0.91 1.37 -4.79
CA ALA A 61 -0.02 0.28 -5.20
C ALA A 61 1.19 0.81 -5.99
N ARG A 62 0.98 1.73 -6.93
CA ARG A 62 2.03 2.36 -7.72
C ARG A 62 3.05 3.10 -6.85
N ARG A 63 2.59 3.90 -5.89
CA ARG A 63 3.47 4.64 -4.97
C ARG A 63 4.30 3.70 -4.10
N GLN A 64 3.71 2.62 -3.61
CA GLN A 64 4.45 1.63 -2.83
C GLN A 64 5.50 0.92 -3.67
N ARG A 65 5.17 0.50 -4.91
CA ARG A 65 6.14 -0.08 -5.85
C ARG A 65 7.32 0.88 -6.12
N GLN A 66 7.05 2.17 -6.30
CA GLN A 66 8.09 3.19 -6.50
C GLN A 66 8.99 3.35 -5.27
N ARG A 67 8.42 3.37 -4.05
CA ARG A 67 9.19 3.43 -2.79
C ARG A 67 10.11 2.23 -2.64
N ILE A 68 9.62 1.02 -2.91
CA ILE A 68 10.40 -0.21 -2.85
C ILE A 68 11.52 -0.18 -3.89
N ALA A 69 11.24 0.21 -5.13
CA ALA A 69 12.24 0.34 -6.18
C ALA A 69 13.32 1.37 -5.82
N ALA A 70 12.95 2.50 -5.22
CA ALA A 70 13.90 3.52 -4.74
C ALA A 70 14.79 2.98 -3.61
N ASN A 71 14.21 2.24 -2.66
CA ASN A 71 14.95 1.61 -1.57
C ASN A 71 15.92 0.54 -2.09
N ARG A 72 15.52 -0.22 -3.11
CA ARG A 72 16.38 -1.23 -3.76
C ARG A 72 17.59 -0.61 -4.46
N ARG A 73 17.44 0.57 -5.07
CA ARG A 73 18.55 1.32 -5.71
C ARG A 73 19.56 1.83 -4.69
N ARG A 74 19.13 2.11 -3.47
CA ARG A 74 20.01 2.49 -2.35
C ARG A 74 20.66 1.22 -1.79
N ARG A 75 21.71 0.72 -2.45
CA ARG A 75 22.48 -0.48 -2.08
C ARG A 75 23.16 -0.43 -0.71
N SER A 76 22.87 0.54 0.13
CA SER A 76 23.47 0.71 1.44
C SER A 76 22.86 -0.27 2.45
N GLY A 77 23.68 -1.08 3.04
CA GLY A 77 23.31 -1.95 4.16
C GLY A 77 23.38 -3.46 3.86
N ASN A 78 23.43 -4.23 4.92
CA ASN A 78 23.36 -5.68 4.92
C ASN A 78 22.01 -6.15 4.31
N PRO A 79 21.98 -7.24 3.52
CA PRO A 79 20.75 -7.84 2.99
C PRO A 79 19.66 -8.05 4.06
N LEU A 80 20.02 -8.51 5.24
CA LEU A 80 19.07 -8.68 6.35
C LEU A 80 18.41 -7.36 6.77
N GLN A 81 19.18 -6.27 6.87
CA GLN A 81 18.63 -4.95 7.21
C GLN A 81 17.68 -4.43 6.14
N ARG A 82 17.94 -4.73 4.86
CA ARG A 82 17.03 -4.39 3.77
C ARG A 82 15.72 -5.16 3.88
N THR A 83 15.80 -6.47 4.15
CA THR A 83 14.62 -7.33 4.35
C THR A 83 13.78 -6.85 5.53
N LEU A 84 14.41 -6.54 6.66
CA LEU A 84 13.70 -6.03 7.84
C LEU A 84 13.02 -4.68 7.57
N ARG A 85 13.67 -3.76 6.86
CA ARG A 85 13.05 -2.50 6.45
C ARG A 85 11.85 -2.73 5.55
N LEU A 86 11.99 -3.62 4.55
CA LEU A 86 10.89 -3.95 3.66
C LEU A 86 9.70 -4.59 4.40
N ALA A 87 10.00 -5.48 5.36
CA ALA A 87 8.96 -6.08 6.20
C ALA A 87 8.26 -5.04 7.07
N ASN A 88 8.99 -4.09 7.66
CA ASN A 88 8.41 -2.99 8.43
C ASN A 88 7.55 -2.08 7.54
N ASP A 89 8.04 -1.71 6.35
CA ASP A 89 7.26 -0.91 5.39
C ASP A 89 5.93 -1.60 5.02
N TYR A 90 5.94 -2.93 4.89
CA TYR A 90 4.72 -3.70 4.64
C TYR A 90 3.77 -3.67 5.84
N ILE A 91 4.30 -3.92 7.03
CA ILE A 91 3.52 -3.89 8.28
C ILE A 91 2.91 -2.50 8.48
N ASP A 92 3.69 -1.44 8.35
CA ASP A 92 3.22 -0.06 8.48
C ASP A 92 2.12 0.25 7.47
N SER A 93 2.21 -0.29 6.24
CA SER A 93 1.17 -0.11 5.23
C SER A 93 -0.17 -0.74 5.62
N LEU A 94 -0.15 -1.80 6.43
CA LEU A 94 -1.36 -2.45 6.95
C LEU A 94 -1.94 -1.71 8.15
N TYR A 95 -1.08 -1.12 9.00
CA TYR A 95 -1.53 -0.38 10.18
C TYR A 95 -2.04 1.04 9.87
N THR A 96 -1.68 1.60 8.71
CA THR A 96 -2.14 2.94 8.29
C THR A 96 -3.56 2.96 7.78
N VAL A 97 -4.17 1.82 7.52
CA VAL A 97 -5.54 1.71 7.01
C VAL A 97 -6.49 1.18 8.07
N ASP A 98 -7.70 1.71 8.09
CA ASP A 98 -8.75 1.19 8.97
C ASP A 98 -9.15 -0.24 8.56
N HIS A 99 -9.52 -1.06 9.54
CA HIS A 99 -9.94 -2.45 9.29
C HIS A 99 -11.15 -2.55 8.35
N SER A 100 -12.04 -1.56 8.35
CA SER A 100 -13.20 -1.51 7.45
C SER A 100 -12.78 -1.32 5.99
N PHE A 101 -11.68 -0.63 5.73
CA PHE A 101 -11.12 -0.49 4.38
C PHE A 101 -10.74 -1.85 3.78
N LEU A 102 -10.00 -2.67 4.52
CA LEU A 102 -9.62 -4.03 4.07
C LEU A 102 -10.84 -4.96 3.92
N ALA A 103 -11.82 -4.83 4.81
CA ALA A 103 -13.05 -5.59 4.70
C ALA A 103 -13.87 -5.19 3.47
N ASP A 104 -13.92 -3.90 3.15
CA ASP A 104 -14.64 -3.38 1.99
C ASP A 104 -13.99 -3.78 0.67
N ILE A 105 -12.64 -3.83 0.60
CA ILE A 105 -11.90 -4.31 -0.58
C ILE A 105 -12.32 -5.74 -0.91
N ARG A 106 -12.37 -6.63 0.09
CA ARG A 106 -12.69 -8.06 -0.11
C ARG A 106 -14.12 -8.32 -0.57
N ARG A 107 -15.03 -7.36 -0.41
CA ARG A 107 -16.45 -7.51 -0.80
C ARG A 107 -16.72 -7.35 -2.29
N LYS A 108 -15.81 -6.72 -3.02
CA LYS A 108 -15.95 -6.52 -4.47
C LYS A 108 -14.84 -7.24 -5.20
N VAL A 109 -15.19 -8.09 -6.15
CA VAL A 109 -14.24 -8.89 -6.94
C VAL A 109 -13.15 -8.00 -7.55
N LEU A 110 -13.53 -6.89 -8.19
CA LEU A 110 -12.59 -5.95 -8.80
C LEU A 110 -11.53 -5.44 -7.83
N PHE A 111 -11.93 -5.05 -6.62
CA PHE A 111 -10.99 -4.53 -5.62
C PHE A 111 -10.16 -5.65 -4.97
N ALA A 112 -10.76 -6.83 -4.81
CA ALA A 112 -10.08 -8.00 -4.28
C ALA A 112 -8.95 -8.45 -5.21
N GLU A 113 -9.18 -8.47 -6.52
CA GLU A 113 -8.17 -8.79 -7.52
C GLU A 113 -7.00 -7.80 -7.50
N GLN A 114 -7.27 -6.48 -7.51
CA GLN A 114 -6.25 -5.44 -7.39
C GLN A 114 -5.43 -5.57 -6.08
N TYR A 115 -6.09 -5.91 -4.98
CA TYR A 115 -5.43 -6.13 -3.70
C TYR A 115 -4.59 -7.40 -3.69
N ASP A 116 -5.04 -8.47 -4.31
CA ASP A 116 -4.29 -9.73 -4.42
C ASP A 116 -3.05 -9.58 -5.30
N GLU A 117 -3.13 -8.84 -6.40
CA GLU A 117 -1.97 -8.45 -7.20
C GLU A 117 -0.94 -7.66 -6.38
N HIS A 118 -1.43 -6.74 -5.55
CA HIS A 118 -0.59 -5.96 -4.66
C HIS A 118 0.08 -6.82 -3.58
N ARG A 119 -0.65 -7.75 -2.97
CA ARG A 119 -0.12 -8.74 -2.01
C ARG A 119 0.94 -9.63 -2.65
N GLU A 120 0.67 -10.12 -3.85
CA GLU A 120 1.61 -10.97 -4.60
C GLU A 120 2.91 -10.22 -4.92
N PHE A 121 2.82 -8.94 -5.28
CA PHE A 121 3.99 -8.10 -5.46
C PHE A 121 4.84 -8.04 -4.18
N TRP A 122 4.25 -7.78 -3.00
CA TRP A 122 4.95 -7.76 -1.74
C TRP A 122 5.58 -9.11 -1.39
N ARG A 123 4.86 -10.19 -1.57
CA ARG A 123 5.34 -11.56 -1.35
C ARG A 123 6.59 -11.83 -2.19
N LYS A 124 6.56 -11.45 -3.45
CA LYS A 124 7.67 -11.62 -4.38
C LYS A 124 8.90 -10.80 -3.98
N GLU A 125 8.72 -9.54 -3.61
CA GLU A 125 9.81 -8.68 -3.18
C GLU A 125 10.46 -9.17 -1.86
N LEU A 126 9.66 -9.62 -0.90
CA LEU A 126 10.17 -10.21 0.35
C LEU A 126 10.93 -11.51 0.09
N SER A 127 10.41 -12.39 -0.76
CA SER A 127 11.08 -13.65 -1.13
C SER A 127 12.44 -13.39 -1.78
N LEU A 128 12.51 -12.47 -2.75
CA LEU A 128 13.77 -12.10 -3.42
C LEU A 128 14.82 -11.56 -2.42
N ASN A 129 14.40 -10.70 -1.48
CA ASN A 129 15.32 -10.17 -0.46
C ASN A 129 15.80 -11.26 0.50
N LEU A 130 14.94 -12.22 0.86
CA LEU A 130 15.32 -13.37 1.71
C LEU A 130 16.31 -14.30 0.97
N GLU A 131 16.12 -14.54 -0.32
CA GLU A 131 17.04 -15.32 -1.13
C GLU A 131 18.41 -14.64 -1.23
N GLU A 132 18.48 -13.32 -1.41
CA GLU A 132 19.72 -12.55 -1.35
C GLU A 132 20.42 -12.70 0.01
N CYS A 133 19.67 -12.75 1.12
CA CYS A 133 20.22 -13.01 2.44
C CYS A 133 20.85 -14.40 2.54
N ARG A 134 20.25 -15.42 1.93
CA ARG A 134 20.75 -16.80 1.94
C ARG A 134 21.98 -16.98 1.04
N GLY A 135 22.01 -16.35 -0.14
CA GLY A 135 23.09 -16.44 -1.12
C GLY A 135 24.30 -15.56 -0.81
N GLY A 136 24.10 -14.45 -0.11
CA GLY A 136 25.13 -13.43 0.16
C GLY A 136 25.99 -13.68 1.40
N GLY A 137 26.14 -14.93 1.86
CA GLY A 137 27.06 -15.24 2.95
C GLY A 137 26.79 -14.42 4.21
N CYS A 138 25.53 -14.28 4.62
CA CYS A 138 25.20 -13.98 6.00
C CYS A 138 25.76 -15.15 6.83
N SER A 139 27.04 -15.05 7.22
CA SER A 139 27.62 -15.99 8.17
C SER A 139 26.98 -15.73 9.53
N CYS A 140 25.73 -16.11 9.66
CA CYS A 140 25.17 -16.57 10.90
C CYS A 140 25.95 -17.87 11.19
N ARG A 141 27.19 -17.73 11.68
CA ARG A 141 27.77 -18.78 12.46
C ARG A 141 26.70 -19.14 13.48
N ARG A 142 26.23 -20.37 13.43
CA ARG A 142 25.38 -20.96 14.45
C ARG A 142 26.15 -20.93 15.77
N SER A 143 26.12 -19.81 16.44
CA SER A 143 26.33 -19.72 17.86
C SER A 143 24.97 -19.92 18.48
N THR A 144 24.49 -21.14 18.50
CA THR A 144 23.48 -21.55 19.45
C THR A 144 24.18 -21.63 20.80
N PRO A 145 24.01 -20.68 21.71
CA PRO A 145 24.28 -21.01 23.10
C PRO A 145 23.23 -22.05 23.52
N PRO A 146 23.62 -23.07 24.33
CA PRO A 146 22.67 -24.02 24.86
C PRO A 146 21.63 -23.26 25.73
N LEU A 147 20.37 -23.40 25.38
CA LEU A 147 19.24 -22.67 25.98
C LEU A 147 18.78 -23.24 27.33
N TRP A 148 19.54 -24.17 27.97
CA TRP A 148 19.20 -24.63 29.33
C TRP A 148 20.45 -24.96 30.12
N PRO A 149 20.60 -24.49 31.36
CA PRO A 149 21.57 -25.03 32.27
C PRO A 149 21.11 -26.45 32.64
N SER A 150 21.96 -27.45 32.36
CA SER A 150 21.78 -28.80 32.89
C SER A 150 21.93 -28.72 34.39
N ASN A 151 20.92 -29.17 35.09
CA ASN A 151 20.94 -29.45 36.52
C ASN A 151 21.84 -30.66 36.78
#